data_1e48400232645f52620ec97ce6887e27
#
_entry.id   1e48400232645f52620ec97ce6887e27
#
_cell.length_a   1.000
_cell.length_b   1.000
_cell.length_c   1.000
_cell.angle_alpha   90.00
_cell.angle_beta   90.00
_cell.angle_gamma   90.00
#
_symmetry.space_group_name_H-M   'P 1'
#
loop_
_entity.id
_entity.type
_entity.pdbx_description
1 polymer ?
#
loop_
_entity_poly.entity_id
_entity_poly.type
_entity_poly.pdbx_seq_one_letter_code
_entity_poly.pdbx_strand_id
1 'polypeptide(L)' 'MTSPIILAVDTKDLTTAKQWIDATRESIDVYKLGLEFFLTFGAEGVQEISDEFDIDIFLDLKLH' A
#
# COMPACT_ATOMS: atom_id res chain seq x y z
N MET A 1 19.77 -15.79 1.42
CA MET A 1 19.34 -14.41 1.17
C MET A 1 17.88 -14.40 0.76
N THR A 2 17.07 -13.70 1.50
CA THR A 2 15.63 -13.66 1.22
C THR A 2 15.27 -12.42 0.41
N SER A 3 14.43 -12.60 -0.61
CA SER A 3 13.90 -11.47 -1.36
C SER A 3 12.86 -10.74 -0.50
N PRO A 4 12.72 -9.41 -0.65
CA PRO A 4 11.69 -8.69 0.07
C PRO A 4 10.30 -9.17 -0.36
N ILE A 5 9.40 -9.23 0.59
CA ILE A 5 8.02 -9.62 0.31
C ILE A 5 7.22 -8.36 0.02
N ILE A 6 6.60 -8.34 -1.15
CA ILE A 6 5.83 -7.19 -1.62
C ILE A 6 4.36 -7.61 -1.71
N LEU A 7 3.50 -6.87 -1.04
CA LEU A 7 2.06 -7.10 -1.10
C LEU A 7 1.41 -6.00 -1.93
N ALA A 8 0.68 -6.41 -2.97
CA ALA A 8 -0.09 -5.46 -3.76
C ALA A 8 -1.42 -5.19 -3.06
N VAL A 9 -1.65 -3.93 -2.71
CA VAL A 9 -2.90 -3.51 -2.09
C VAL A 9 -3.82 -3.02 -3.19
N ASP A 10 -4.71 -3.90 -3.61
CA ASP A 10 -5.62 -3.64 -4.73
C ASP A 10 -7.04 -3.52 -4.22
N THR A 11 -7.35 -2.38 -3.63
CA THR A 11 -8.68 -2.11 -3.10
C THR A 11 -9.02 -0.64 -3.31
N LYS A 12 -10.31 -0.36 -3.40
CA LYS A 12 -10.81 1.01 -3.52
C LYS A 12 -11.31 1.55 -2.19
N ASP A 13 -11.11 0.79 -1.12
CA ASP A 13 -11.57 1.16 0.21
C ASP A 13 -10.37 1.38 1.13
N LEU A 14 -10.22 2.61 1.60
CA LEU A 14 -9.10 2.97 2.47
C LEU A 14 -9.09 2.16 3.77
N THR A 15 -10.27 1.93 4.34
CA THR A 15 -10.39 1.14 5.57
C THR A 15 -9.91 -0.29 5.34
N THR A 16 -10.31 -0.89 4.21
CA THR A 16 -9.88 -2.23 3.86
C THR A 16 -8.37 -2.29 3.64
N ALA A 17 -7.82 -1.27 2.96
CA ALA A 17 -6.37 -1.20 2.74
C ALA A 17 -5.63 -1.16 4.08
N LYS A 18 -6.10 -0.37 5.01
CA LYS A 18 -5.48 -0.27 6.33
C LYS A 18 -5.57 -1.59 7.10
N GLN A 19 -6.70 -2.29 6.98
CA GLN A 19 -6.85 -3.59 7.62
C GLN A 19 -5.87 -4.62 7.07
N TRP A 20 -5.69 -4.65 5.75
CA TRP A 20 -4.74 -5.56 5.13
C TRP A 20 -3.31 -5.28 5.59
N ILE A 21 -2.95 -3.99 5.62
CA ILE A 21 -1.61 -3.58 6.04
C ILE A 21 -1.37 -3.95 7.51
N ASP A 22 -2.32 -3.64 8.36
CA ASP A 22 -2.20 -3.93 9.79
C ASP A 22 -2.06 -5.42 10.05
N ALA A 23 -2.82 -6.24 9.31
CA ALA A 23 -2.78 -7.69 9.49
C ALA A 23 -1.48 -8.33 9.01
N THR A 24 -0.77 -7.68 8.09
CA THR A 24 0.40 -8.27 7.43
C THR A 24 1.71 -7.52 7.67
N ARG A 25 1.67 -6.42 8.39
CA ARG A 25 2.83 -5.52 8.51
C ARG A 25 4.09 -6.18 9.06
N GLU A 26 3.94 -7.22 9.85
CA GLU A 26 5.09 -7.94 10.41
C GLU A 26 5.75 -8.88 9.40
N SER A 27 4.99 -9.28 8.38
CA SER A 27 5.46 -10.24 7.39
C SER A 27 5.81 -9.61 6.04
N ILE A 28 5.35 -8.39 5.78
CA ILE A 28 5.49 -7.73 4.48
C ILE A 28 6.51 -6.60 4.59
N ASP A 29 7.44 -6.57 3.64
CA ASP A 29 8.49 -5.54 3.63
C ASP A 29 8.06 -4.27 2.92
N VAL A 30 7.34 -4.42 1.80
CA VAL A 30 6.95 -3.29 0.96
C VAL A 30 5.50 -3.48 0.51
N TYR A 31 4.73 -2.40 0.53
CA TYR A 31 3.36 -2.41 0.03
C TYR A 31 3.31 -1.67 -1.30
N LYS A 32 2.69 -2.31 -2.28
CA LYS A 32 2.56 -1.75 -3.61
C LYS A 32 1.14 -1.22 -3.79
N LEU A 33 1.03 0.07 -4.03
CA LEU A 33 -0.26 0.71 -4.28
C LEU A 33 -0.39 1.00 -5.77
N GLY A 34 -1.51 0.57 -6.34
CA GLY A 34 -1.74 0.72 -7.76
C GLY A 34 -2.33 2.05 -8.15
N LEU A 35 -2.49 2.24 -9.46
CA LEU A 35 -3.04 3.48 -10.01
C LEU A 35 -4.46 3.75 -9.52
N GLU A 36 -5.30 2.72 -9.44
CA GLU A 36 -6.67 2.91 -8.97
C GLU A 36 -6.74 3.46 -7.56
N PHE A 37 -5.89 2.93 -6.68
CA PHE A 37 -5.82 3.43 -5.31
C PHE A 37 -5.41 4.90 -5.30
N PHE A 38 -4.39 5.23 -6.09
CA PHE A 38 -3.88 6.59 -6.13
C PHE A 38 -4.91 7.56 -6.71
N LEU A 39 -5.65 7.14 -7.74
CA LEU A 39 -6.69 7.98 -8.33
C LEU A 39 -7.88 8.18 -7.39
N THR A 40 -8.14 7.19 -6.55
CA THR A 40 -9.25 7.26 -5.60
C THR A 40 -8.92 8.15 -4.39
N PHE A 41 -7.74 7.97 -3.82
CA PHE A 41 -7.39 8.61 -2.55
C PHE A 41 -6.33 9.71 -2.69
N GLY A 42 -5.61 9.74 -3.80
CA GLY A 42 -4.57 10.74 -4.05
C GLY A 42 -3.35 10.56 -3.17
N ALA A 43 -2.45 11.53 -3.26
CA ALA A 43 -1.23 11.52 -2.47
C ALA A 43 -1.52 11.60 -0.97
N GLU A 44 -2.62 12.24 -0.60
CA GLU A 44 -2.99 12.35 0.81
C GLU A 44 -3.32 11.00 1.42
N GLY A 45 -4.00 10.12 0.67
CA GLY A 45 -4.30 8.78 1.15
C GLY A 45 -3.05 7.95 1.33
N VAL A 46 -2.12 8.06 0.39
CA VAL A 46 -0.84 7.36 0.48
C VAL A 46 -0.05 7.84 1.69
N GLN A 47 -0.01 9.16 1.88
CA GLN A 47 0.71 9.76 3.01
C GLN A 47 0.10 9.34 4.35
N GLU A 48 -1.22 9.28 4.42
CA GLU A 48 -1.91 8.87 5.63
C GLU A 48 -1.51 7.45 6.04
N ILE A 49 -1.48 6.53 5.07
CA ILE A 49 -1.08 5.15 5.34
C ILE A 49 0.38 5.09 5.76
N SER A 50 1.24 5.80 5.06
CA SER A 50 2.66 5.81 5.36
C SER A 50 2.93 6.32 6.78
N ASP A 51 2.24 7.38 7.18
CA ASP A 51 2.42 7.96 8.50
C ASP A 51 1.86 7.08 9.61
N GLU A 52 0.71 6.44 9.34
CA GLU A 52 0.04 5.63 10.37
C GLU A 52 0.79 4.33 10.65
N PHE A 53 1.32 3.69 9.62
CA PHE A 53 1.93 2.36 9.76
C PHE A 53 3.45 2.35 9.67
N ASP A 54 4.05 3.46 9.31
CA ASP A 54 5.51 3.57 9.16
C ASP A 54 6.07 2.44 8.30
N ILE A 55 5.52 2.30 7.10
CA ILE A 55 5.86 1.23 6.17
C ILE A 55 6.43 1.80 4.88
N ASP A 56 7.13 0.95 4.13
CA ASP A 56 7.61 1.31 2.81
C ASP A 56 6.51 1.11 1.78
N ILE A 57 6.29 2.11 0.96
CA ILE A 57 5.25 2.06 -0.08
C ILE A 57 5.87 2.27 -1.44
N PHE A 58 5.52 1.42 -2.38
CA PHE A 58 5.89 1.54 -3.78
C PHE A 58 4.65 1.88 -4.60
N LEU A 59 4.71 2.96 -5.35
CA LEU A 59 3.60 3.35 -6.21
C LEU A 59 3.80 2.80 -7.61
N ASP A 60 2.89 1.94 -8.04
CA ASP A 60 2.89 1.40 -9.39
C ASP A 60 1.80 2.09 -10.19
N LEU A 61 2.17 3.15 -10.88
CA LEU A 61 1.23 4.01 -11.60
C LEU A 61 1.22 3.73 -13.10
N LYS A 62 1.49 2.52 -13.50
CA LYS A 62 1.51 2.15 -14.92
C LYS A 62 0.10 2.21 -15.51
N LEU A 63 0.03 2.81 -16.68
CA LEU A 63 -1.20 2.82 -17.46
C LEU A 63 -1.12 1.70 -18.49
N HIS A 64 -2.20 0.98 -18.63
CA HIS A 64 -2.30 -0.09 -19.63
C HIS A 64 -3.15 0.34 -20.79
#